data_6304b805a2e4fe77ecd2d8c9322f47a9
#
_entry.id   6304b805a2e4fe77ecd2d8c9322f47a9
#
_cell.length_a   1.000
_cell.length_b   1.000
_cell.length_c   1.000
_cell.angle_alpha   90.00
_cell.angle_beta   90.00
_cell.angle_gamma   90.00
#
_symmetry.space_group_name_H-M   'P 1'
#
loop_
_entity.id
_entity.type
_entity.pdbx_description
1 polymer ?
#
loop_
_entity_poly.entity_id
_entity_poly.type
_entity_poly.pdbx_seq_one_letter_code
_entity_poly.pdbx_strand_id
1 'polypeptide(L)'
;RVLETGHGLPIALAVIQVEVARRLALDAEGVDFPGHFLLRLRRPGEVGEALVDPFAVRLLDRDDCTALLRRVEGPQALAMPEHFSTTTPLRLFLRMCTNLKQRATMAGDPLEALAWSAALLGAEPALVLEHRDRSLLLERIGDYGAAARELAALEEGVVEPGLRDRVRRRREALEARARAGRIVH
;
A
#
# COMPACT_ATOMS: atom_id res chain seq x y z
N ARG A 1 -3.29 -12.81 16.21
CA ARG A 1 -4.63 -13.01 15.60
C ARG A 1 -4.56 -13.79 14.29
N VAL A 2 -3.65 -13.44 13.32
CA VAL A 2 -3.50 -14.21 12.07
C VAL A 2 -3.10 -15.68 12.35
N LEU A 3 -2.14 -15.90 13.26
CA LEU A 3 -1.69 -17.23 13.67
C LEU A 3 -2.78 -18.03 14.42
N GLU A 4 -3.69 -17.36 15.09
CA GLU A 4 -4.80 -17.99 15.84
C GLU A 4 -5.98 -18.35 14.94
N THR A 5 -6.29 -17.47 13.98
CA THR A 5 -7.49 -17.61 13.13
C THR A 5 -7.21 -18.27 11.78
N GLY A 6 -5.95 -18.36 11.36
CA GLY A 6 -5.56 -18.77 10.02
C GLY A 6 -5.98 -17.80 8.91
N HIS A 7 -6.56 -16.64 9.27
CA HIS A 7 -7.05 -15.65 8.33
C HIS A 7 -6.27 -14.35 8.43
N GLY A 8 -5.81 -13.84 7.30
CA GLY A 8 -5.04 -12.60 7.24
C GLY A 8 -4.98 -12.02 5.83
N LEU A 9 -4.45 -10.81 5.73
CA LEU A 9 -4.12 -10.27 4.41
C LEU A 9 -2.99 -11.11 3.78
N PRO A 10 -2.98 -11.28 2.44
CA PRO A 10 -1.93 -12.04 1.74
C PRO A 10 -0.52 -11.64 2.17
N ILE A 11 -0.29 -10.33 2.33
CA ILE A 11 1.01 -9.80 2.73
C ILE A 11 1.39 -10.14 4.18
N ALA A 12 0.43 -10.26 5.10
CA ALA A 12 0.69 -10.70 6.47
C ALA A 12 1.09 -12.18 6.51
N LEU A 13 0.47 -13.00 5.68
CA LEU A 13 0.86 -14.40 5.50
C LEU A 13 2.27 -14.51 4.92
N ALA A 14 2.61 -13.66 3.95
CA ALA A 14 3.95 -13.60 3.38
C ALA A 14 5.02 -13.29 4.42
N VAL A 15 4.80 -12.30 5.29
CA VAL A 15 5.74 -11.95 6.37
C VAL A 15 5.98 -13.14 7.32
N ILE A 16 4.90 -13.84 7.69
CA ILE A 16 5.00 -15.04 8.54
C ILE A 16 5.80 -16.12 7.83
N GLN A 17 5.53 -16.36 6.54
CA GLN A 17 6.25 -17.39 5.76
C GLN A 17 7.73 -17.04 5.59
N VAL A 18 8.09 -15.78 5.36
CA VAL A 18 9.50 -15.33 5.33
C VAL A 18 10.19 -15.64 6.65
N GLU A 19 9.55 -15.32 7.76
CA GLU A 19 10.13 -15.55 9.09
C GLU A 19 10.27 -17.05 9.38
N VAL A 20 9.28 -17.86 9.04
CA VAL A 20 9.34 -19.32 9.17
C VAL A 20 10.46 -19.91 8.29
N ALA A 21 10.56 -19.48 7.03
CA ALA A 21 11.61 -19.95 6.12
C ALA A 21 13.01 -19.62 6.67
N ARG A 22 13.23 -18.42 7.19
CA ARG A 22 14.49 -18.03 7.82
C ARG A 22 14.83 -18.89 9.03
N ARG A 23 13.86 -19.22 9.87
CA ARG A 23 14.04 -20.14 11.00
C ARG A 23 14.38 -21.56 10.58
N LEU A 24 13.97 -21.95 9.37
CA LEU A 24 14.34 -23.22 8.76
C LEU A 24 15.68 -23.15 7.97
N ALA A 25 16.46 -22.11 8.20
CA ALA A 25 17.74 -21.85 7.53
C ALA A 25 17.65 -21.75 6.00
N LEU A 26 16.49 -21.28 5.49
CA LEU A 26 16.32 -20.91 4.10
C LEU A 26 16.56 -19.41 3.94
N ASP A 27 17.23 -19.00 2.87
CA ASP A 27 17.24 -17.61 2.45
C ASP A 27 15.86 -17.26 1.89
N ALA A 28 15.14 -16.36 2.57
CA ALA A 28 13.80 -15.96 2.19
C ALA A 28 13.73 -14.45 1.98
N GLU A 29 13.27 -14.06 0.81
CA GLU A 29 13.12 -12.65 0.41
C GLU A 29 11.72 -12.42 -0.13
N GLY A 30 11.16 -11.23 0.15
CA GLY A 30 9.95 -10.77 -0.51
C GLY A 30 10.26 -10.24 -1.90
N VAL A 31 9.39 -10.49 -2.85
CA VAL A 31 9.45 -9.97 -4.22
C VAL A 31 8.23 -9.09 -4.47
N ASP A 32 8.47 -7.84 -4.86
CA ASP A 32 7.41 -6.87 -5.17
C ASP A 32 6.95 -7.03 -6.62
N PHE A 33 6.27 -8.14 -6.87
CA PHE A 33 5.73 -8.47 -8.18
C PHE A 33 4.48 -7.63 -8.49
N PRO A 34 4.29 -7.14 -9.72
CA PRO A 34 3.13 -6.33 -10.08
C PRO A 34 1.80 -7.00 -9.72
N GLY A 35 0.98 -6.31 -8.92
CA GLY A 35 -0.30 -6.82 -8.43
C GLY A 35 -0.23 -7.96 -7.41
N HIS A 36 0.95 -8.58 -7.21
CA HIS A 36 1.16 -9.71 -6.31
C HIS A 36 2.37 -9.49 -5.41
N PHE A 37 2.36 -10.13 -4.26
CA PHE A 37 3.54 -10.26 -3.41
C PHE A 37 3.98 -11.71 -3.48
N LEU A 38 5.22 -11.96 -3.89
CA LEU A 38 5.77 -13.30 -3.98
C LEU A 38 6.90 -13.48 -2.97
N LEU A 39 7.25 -14.72 -2.68
CA LEU A 39 8.43 -15.08 -1.91
C LEU A 39 9.44 -15.73 -2.83
N ARG A 40 10.70 -15.35 -2.67
CA ARG A 40 11.85 -16.04 -3.24
C ARG A 40 12.51 -16.82 -2.13
N LEU A 41 12.65 -18.12 -2.33
CA LEU A 41 13.31 -19.03 -1.39
C LEU A 41 14.55 -19.62 -2.07
N ARG A 42 15.66 -19.65 -1.32
CA ARG A 42 16.92 -20.29 -1.71
C ARG A 42 17.41 -21.18 -0.59
N ARG A 43 18.06 -22.29 -0.93
CA ARG A 43 18.82 -23.07 0.04
C ARG A 43 20.26 -22.59 0.03
N PRO A 44 20.85 -22.29 1.21
CA PRO A 44 22.25 -21.94 1.29
C PRO A 44 23.15 -23.02 0.67
N GLY A 45 24.03 -22.60 -0.25
CA GLY A 45 24.95 -23.53 -0.94
C GLY A 45 24.37 -24.29 -2.13
N GLU A 46 23.10 -24.15 -2.44
CA GLU A 46 22.49 -24.72 -3.66
C GLU A 46 22.34 -23.64 -4.76
N VAL A 47 22.46 -24.08 -6.02
CA VAL A 47 22.18 -23.24 -7.18
C VAL A 47 20.72 -23.37 -7.53
N GLY A 48 19.97 -22.28 -7.47
CA GLY A 48 18.57 -22.22 -7.81
C GLY A 48 17.74 -21.47 -6.80
N GLU A 49 16.56 -21.04 -7.24
CA GLU A 49 15.59 -20.35 -6.42
C GLU A 49 14.19 -20.88 -6.71
N ALA A 50 13.32 -20.85 -5.70
CA ALA A 50 11.91 -21.14 -5.85
C ALA A 50 11.11 -19.86 -5.60
N LEU A 51 10.16 -19.59 -6.50
CA LEU A 51 9.15 -18.54 -6.28
C LEU A 51 7.89 -19.17 -5.71
N VAL A 52 7.33 -18.54 -4.70
CA VAL A 52 6.13 -19.01 -3.99
C VAL A 52 5.09 -17.90 -3.99
N ASP A 53 3.86 -18.23 -4.33
CA ASP A 53 2.70 -17.43 -3.99
C ASP A 53 2.31 -17.72 -2.53
N PRO A 54 2.52 -16.77 -1.60
CA PRO A 54 2.26 -17.02 -0.17
C PRO A 54 0.78 -17.14 0.16
N PHE A 55 -0.10 -16.64 -0.71
CA PHE A 55 -1.55 -16.72 -0.52
C PHE A 55 -2.11 -18.05 -1.04
N ALA A 56 -1.74 -18.45 -2.25
CA ALA A 56 -2.13 -19.73 -2.83
C ALA A 56 -1.31 -20.89 -2.27
N VAL A 57 -0.24 -20.62 -1.51
CA VAL A 57 0.70 -21.61 -0.94
C VAL A 57 1.20 -22.56 -2.02
N ARG A 58 1.63 -22.04 -3.16
CA ARG A 58 2.12 -22.81 -4.28
C ARG A 58 3.40 -22.27 -4.88
N LEU A 59 4.21 -23.17 -5.42
CA LEU A 59 5.35 -22.82 -6.24
C LEU A 59 4.89 -22.22 -7.57
N LEU A 60 5.63 -21.24 -8.05
CA LEU A 60 5.40 -20.59 -9.33
C LEU A 60 6.58 -20.82 -10.26
N ASP A 61 6.29 -21.14 -11.50
CA ASP A 61 7.23 -21.08 -12.59
C ASP A 61 7.14 -19.75 -13.35
N ARG A 62 7.90 -19.59 -14.43
CA ARG A 62 7.90 -18.39 -15.26
C ARG A 62 6.59 -18.15 -15.98
N ASP A 63 5.93 -19.21 -16.40
CA ASP A 63 4.65 -19.13 -17.11
C ASP A 63 3.54 -18.73 -16.15
N ASP A 64 3.55 -19.25 -14.93
CA ASP A 64 2.68 -18.82 -13.83
C ASP A 64 2.83 -17.32 -13.55
N CYS A 65 4.08 -16.85 -13.41
CA CYS A 65 4.35 -15.44 -13.18
C CYS A 65 3.87 -14.56 -14.35
N THR A 66 4.08 -15.00 -15.59
CA THR A 66 3.56 -14.31 -16.77
C THR A 66 2.03 -14.29 -16.78
N ALA A 67 1.37 -15.36 -16.39
CA ALA A 67 -0.08 -15.40 -16.27
C ALA A 67 -0.62 -14.46 -15.19
N LEU A 68 0.07 -14.34 -14.06
CA LEU A 68 -0.26 -13.35 -13.01
C LEU A 68 -0.10 -11.91 -13.53
N LEU A 69 1.01 -11.61 -14.21
CA LEU A 69 1.28 -10.27 -14.76
C LEU A 69 0.23 -9.85 -15.79
N ARG A 70 -0.18 -10.76 -16.68
CA ARG A 70 -1.21 -10.50 -17.69
C ARG A 70 -2.57 -10.09 -17.13
N ARG A 71 -2.89 -10.50 -15.91
CA ARG A 71 -4.14 -10.08 -15.23
C ARG A 71 -4.10 -8.61 -14.81
N VAL A 72 -2.91 -8.04 -14.64
CA VAL A 72 -2.70 -6.68 -14.14
C VAL A 72 -2.36 -5.73 -15.28
N GLU A 73 -1.46 -6.15 -16.19
CA GLU A 73 -0.89 -5.30 -17.24
C GLU A 73 -1.42 -5.59 -18.65
N GLY A 74 -2.25 -6.63 -18.77
CA GLY A 74 -2.89 -6.99 -20.03
C GLY A 74 -2.24 -8.19 -20.74
N PRO A 75 -2.89 -8.70 -21.79
CA PRO A 75 -2.61 -10.02 -22.38
C PRO A 75 -1.24 -10.15 -23.06
N GLN A 76 -0.59 -9.04 -23.40
CA GLN A 76 0.73 -9.02 -24.04
C GLN A 76 1.90 -8.94 -23.05
N ALA A 77 1.61 -8.79 -21.75
CA ALA A 77 2.64 -8.68 -20.73
C ALA A 77 3.44 -9.98 -20.61
N LEU A 78 4.75 -9.84 -20.39
CA LEU A 78 5.69 -10.92 -20.15
C LEU A 78 6.46 -10.65 -18.86
N ALA A 79 6.65 -11.67 -18.04
CA ALA A 79 7.44 -11.56 -16.83
C ALA A 79 8.93 -11.39 -17.18
N MET A 80 9.46 -10.20 -16.90
CA MET A 80 10.85 -9.80 -17.14
C MET A 80 11.63 -9.76 -15.81
N PRO A 81 12.96 -9.84 -15.83
CA PRO A 81 13.79 -9.85 -14.61
C PRO A 81 13.52 -8.71 -13.64
N GLU A 82 13.20 -7.52 -14.12
CA GLU A 82 12.89 -6.35 -13.29
C GLU A 82 11.65 -6.54 -12.42
N HIS A 83 10.68 -7.37 -12.83
CA HIS A 83 9.49 -7.69 -12.04
C HIS A 83 9.78 -8.56 -10.81
N PHE A 84 10.98 -9.10 -10.71
CA PHE A 84 11.42 -9.97 -9.61
C PHE A 84 12.34 -9.27 -8.62
N SER A 85 12.30 -7.95 -8.55
CA SER A 85 13.13 -7.18 -7.62
C SER A 85 12.77 -7.51 -6.17
N THR A 86 13.78 -7.69 -5.33
CA THR A 86 13.59 -7.90 -3.90
C THR A 86 13.01 -6.65 -3.26
N THR A 87 11.98 -6.83 -2.44
CA THR A 87 11.38 -5.73 -1.68
C THR A 87 12.20 -5.41 -0.43
N THR A 88 12.26 -4.12 -0.08
CA THR A 88 12.83 -3.68 1.19
C THR A 88 11.80 -3.82 2.33
N PRO A 89 12.25 -3.91 3.60
CA PRO A 89 11.32 -3.90 4.75
C PRO A 89 10.40 -2.67 4.75
N LEU A 90 10.91 -1.51 4.36
CA LEU A 90 10.10 -0.29 4.23
C LEU A 90 9.00 -0.45 3.17
N ARG A 91 9.34 -0.91 1.96
CA ARG A 91 8.36 -1.14 0.90
C ARG A 91 7.30 -2.16 1.31
N LEU A 92 7.72 -3.23 1.98
CA LEU A 92 6.80 -4.21 2.54
C LEU A 92 5.82 -3.57 3.53
N PHE A 93 6.34 -2.76 4.46
CA PHE A 93 5.53 -2.05 5.45
C PHE A 93 4.54 -1.09 4.77
N LEU A 94 5.00 -0.27 3.82
CA LEU A 94 4.13 0.66 3.07
C LEU A 94 3.01 -0.08 2.34
N ARG A 95 3.31 -1.22 1.72
CA ARG A 95 2.32 -2.06 1.05
C ARG A 95 1.30 -2.64 2.02
N MET A 96 1.75 -3.09 3.21
CA MET A 96 0.84 -3.55 4.27
C MET A 96 -0.12 -2.45 4.71
N CYS A 97 0.40 -1.27 5.01
CA CYS A 97 -0.41 -0.12 5.42
C CYS A 97 -1.41 0.31 4.33
N THR A 98 -0.97 0.32 3.06
CA THR A 98 -1.83 0.64 1.91
C THR A 98 -3.00 -0.37 1.80
N ASN A 99 -2.73 -1.66 1.91
CA ASN A 99 -3.76 -2.70 1.84
C ASN A 99 -4.74 -2.60 3.02
N LEU A 100 -4.25 -2.31 4.23
CA LEU A 100 -5.09 -2.13 5.42
C LEU A 100 -5.95 -0.87 5.32
N LYS A 101 -5.36 0.25 4.84
CA LYS A 101 -6.10 1.49 4.54
C LYS A 101 -7.22 1.24 3.53
N GLN A 102 -6.91 0.55 2.44
CA GLN A 102 -7.89 0.25 1.41
C GLN A 102 -9.03 -0.62 1.95
N ARG A 103 -8.70 -1.66 2.73
CA ARG A 103 -9.70 -2.51 3.38
C ARG A 103 -10.62 -1.73 4.33
N ALA A 104 -10.04 -0.89 5.20
CA ALA A 104 -10.81 -0.03 6.10
C ALA A 104 -11.72 0.95 5.32
N THR A 105 -11.19 1.53 4.23
CA THR A 105 -11.98 2.41 3.34
C THR A 105 -13.17 1.68 2.71
N MET A 106 -12.97 0.44 2.24
CA MET A 106 -14.03 -0.40 1.66
C MET A 106 -15.05 -0.87 2.71
N ALA A 107 -14.61 -1.10 3.94
CA ALA A 107 -15.47 -1.43 5.08
C ALA A 107 -16.26 -0.22 5.60
N GLY A 108 -15.99 0.99 5.10
CA GLY A 108 -16.65 2.21 5.56
C GLY A 108 -16.14 2.71 6.91
N ASP A 109 -14.92 2.32 7.32
CA ASP A 109 -14.27 2.79 8.54
C ASP A 109 -13.20 3.85 8.23
N PRO A 110 -13.59 5.13 8.17
CA PRO A 110 -12.65 6.21 7.87
C PRO A 110 -11.63 6.46 8.99
N LEU A 111 -11.95 6.11 10.24
CA LEU A 111 -11.01 6.31 11.37
C LEU A 111 -9.88 5.28 11.30
N GLU A 112 -10.19 4.01 11.06
CA GLU A 112 -9.16 2.99 10.81
C GLU A 112 -8.33 3.33 9.56
N ALA A 113 -8.98 3.78 8.47
CA ALA A 113 -8.27 4.20 7.26
C ALA A 113 -7.31 5.37 7.52
N LEU A 114 -7.72 6.37 8.33
CA LEU A 114 -6.87 7.49 8.74
C LEU A 114 -5.67 7.04 9.59
N ALA A 115 -5.84 6.05 10.47
CA ALA A 115 -4.74 5.50 11.27
C ALA A 115 -3.67 4.86 10.37
N TRP A 116 -4.07 4.05 9.37
CA TRP A 116 -3.14 3.46 8.41
C TRP A 116 -2.48 4.51 7.50
N SER A 117 -3.22 5.54 7.12
CA SER A 117 -2.69 6.68 6.37
C SER A 117 -1.63 7.44 7.18
N ALA A 118 -1.84 7.62 8.48
CA ALA A 118 -0.83 8.21 9.37
C ALA A 118 0.45 7.36 9.45
N ALA A 119 0.31 6.03 9.47
CA ALA A 119 1.46 5.12 9.45
C ALA A 119 2.24 5.23 8.12
N LEU A 120 1.55 5.38 6.99
CA LEU A 120 2.18 5.60 5.67
C LEU A 120 3.02 6.88 5.67
N LEU A 121 2.45 8.02 6.06
CA LEU A 121 3.16 9.29 6.08
C LEU A 121 4.25 9.34 7.16
N GLY A 122 4.09 8.63 8.26
CA GLY A 122 5.13 8.48 9.28
C GLY A 122 6.35 7.71 8.80
N ALA A 123 6.14 6.70 7.94
CA ALA A 123 7.20 5.89 7.36
C ALA A 123 7.85 6.53 6.12
N GLU A 124 7.06 7.23 5.32
CA GLU A 124 7.49 7.87 4.07
C GLU A 124 6.76 9.21 3.87
N PRO A 125 7.29 10.29 4.44
CA PRO A 125 6.68 11.63 4.34
C PRO A 125 6.57 12.16 2.90
N ALA A 126 7.36 11.62 1.97
CA ALA A 126 7.36 12.01 0.56
C ALA A 126 6.15 11.47 -0.23
N LEU A 127 5.24 10.74 0.40
CA LEU A 127 3.99 10.25 -0.23
C LEU A 127 2.97 11.38 -0.41
N VAL A 128 3.30 12.35 -1.27
CA VAL A 128 2.50 13.58 -1.47
C VAL A 128 1.04 13.28 -1.78
N LEU A 129 0.75 12.25 -2.58
CA LEU A 129 -0.63 11.87 -2.92
C LEU A 129 -1.43 11.31 -1.74
N GLU A 130 -0.76 10.84 -0.69
CA GLU A 130 -1.43 10.36 0.52
C GLU A 130 -2.19 11.48 1.25
N HIS A 131 -1.72 12.70 1.18
CA HIS A 131 -2.42 13.87 1.71
C HIS A 131 -3.78 14.10 1.03
N ARG A 132 -3.91 13.79 -0.27
CA ARG A 132 -5.20 13.82 -0.96
C ARG A 132 -6.18 12.79 -0.37
N ASP A 133 -5.70 11.56 -0.21
CA ASP A 133 -6.54 10.47 0.31
C ASP A 133 -6.98 10.76 1.75
N ARG A 134 -6.07 11.31 2.59
CA ARG A 134 -6.40 11.76 3.95
C ARG A 134 -7.44 12.86 3.96
N SER A 135 -7.31 13.86 3.09
CA SER A 135 -8.30 14.92 2.97
C SER A 135 -9.69 14.36 2.70
N LEU A 136 -9.82 13.40 1.78
CA LEU A 136 -11.10 12.75 1.47
C LEU A 136 -11.67 11.98 2.66
N LEU A 137 -10.84 11.29 3.43
CA LEU A 137 -11.25 10.56 4.63
C LEU A 137 -11.74 11.53 5.73
N LEU A 138 -11.02 12.63 5.92
CA LEU A 138 -11.37 13.67 6.90
C LEU A 138 -12.69 14.38 6.52
N GLU A 139 -12.92 14.63 5.24
CA GLU A 139 -14.21 15.15 4.76
C GLU A 139 -15.37 14.22 5.11
N ARG A 140 -15.16 12.89 4.99
CA ARG A 140 -16.19 11.88 5.30
C ARG A 140 -16.62 11.91 6.77
N ILE A 141 -15.71 12.25 7.68
CA ILE A 141 -16.02 12.39 9.12
C ILE A 141 -16.40 13.83 9.51
N GLY A 142 -16.47 14.74 8.55
CA GLY A 142 -16.88 16.14 8.77
C GLY A 142 -15.76 17.05 9.30
N ASP A 143 -14.52 16.59 9.43
CA ASP A 143 -13.39 17.45 9.85
C ASP A 143 -12.81 18.21 8.65
N TYR A 144 -13.58 19.20 8.20
CA TYR A 144 -13.21 20.04 7.06
C TYR A 144 -11.94 20.87 7.31
N GLY A 145 -11.67 21.20 8.58
CA GLY A 145 -10.46 21.96 8.95
C GLY A 145 -9.21 21.12 8.79
N ALA A 146 -9.22 19.87 9.26
CA ALA A 146 -8.13 18.94 9.05
C ALA A 146 -7.97 18.61 7.56
N ALA A 147 -9.08 18.35 6.84
CA ALA A 147 -9.06 18.09 5.41
C ALA A 147 -8.38 19.20 4.60
N ALA A 148 -8.64 20.47 4.95
CA ALA A 148 -8.00 21.61 4.31
C ALA A 148 -6.48 21.65 4.58
N ARG A 149 -6.04 21.29 5.80
CA ARG A 149 -4.59 21.21 6.12
C ARG A 149 -3.88 20.14 5.29
N GLU A 150 -4.51 19.00 5.08
CA GLU A 150 -3.95 17.96 4.20
C GLU A 150 -3.80 18.45 2.75
N LEU A 151 -4.79 19.19 2.23
CA LEU A 151 -4.66 19.79 0.90
C LEU A 151 -3.61 20.88 0.82
N ALA A 152 -3.32 21.61 1.90
CA ALA A 152 -2.19 22.55 1.94
C ALA A 152 -0.85 21.82 1.76
N ALA A 153 -0.63 20.72 2.48
CA ALA A 153 0.56 19.88 2.32
C ALA A 153 0.66 19.28 0.89
N LEU A 154 -0.45 18.84 0.32
CA LEU A 154 -0.49 18.40 -1.07
C LEU A 154 -0.11 19.52 -2.04
N GLU A 155 -0.63 20.74 -1.84
CA GLU A 155 -0.36 21.91 -2.70
C GLU A 155 1.13 22.26 -2.75
N GLU A 156 1.84 22.13 -1.62
CA GLU A 156 3.29 22.35 -1.54
C GLU A 156 4.08 21.33 -2.36
N GLY A 157 3.64 20.07 -2.36
CA GLY A 157 4.31 18.96 -3.07
C GLY A 157 3.97 18.86 -4.56
N VAL A 158 2.93 19.57 -5.05
CA VAL A 158 2.52 19.49 -6.46
C VAL A 158 3.31 20.48 -7.31
N VAL A 159 3.98 19.96 -8.34
CA VAL A 159 4.80 20.77 -9.28
C VAL A 159 3.96 21.34 -10.42
N GLU A 160 2.97 20.60 -10.94
CA GLU A 160 2.14 21.01 -12.06
C GLU A 160 1.20 22.16 -11.69
N PRO A 161 1.29 23.34 -12.37
CA PRO A 161 0.51 24.52 -11.98
C PRO A 161 -1.01 24.30 -12.03
N GLY A 162 -1.51 23.65 -13.07
CA GLY A 162 -2.94 23.39 -13.24
C GLY A 162 -3.51 22.47 -12.15
N LEU A 163 -2.74 21.48 -11.70
CA LEU A 163 -3.13 20.63 -10.58
C LEU A 163 -3.06 21.40 -9.26
N ARG A 164 -2.02 22.21 -9.04
CA ARG A 164 -1.87 23.05 -7.86
C ARG A 164 -3.07 24.00 -7.70
N ASP A 165 -3.52 24.64 -8.78
CA ASP A 165 -4.68 25.54 -8.73
C ASP A 165 -5.99 24.79 -8.41
N ARG A 166 -6.16 23.56 -8.89
CA ARG A 166 -7.32 22.73 -8.51
C ARG A 166 -7.29 22.37 -7.04
N VAL A 167 -6.12 21.98 -6.51
CA VAL A 167 -5.93 21.66 -5.09
C VAL A 167 -6.23 22.89 -4.22
N ARG A 168 -5.70 24.06 -4.59
CA ARG A 168 -5.94 25.32 -3.88
C ARG A 168 -7.43 25.64 -3.80
N ARG A 169 -8.15 25.64 -4.93
CA ARG A 169 -9.60 25.90 -4.93
C ARG A 169 -10.36 24.93 -4.03
N ARG A 170 -9.98 23.65 -4.04
CA ARG A 170 -10.62 22.66 -3.16
C ARG A 170 -10.33 22.94 -1.70
N ARG A 171 -9.08 23.29 -1.34
CA ARG A 171 -8.69 23.68 0.02
C ARG A 171 -9.49 24.88 0.52
N GLU A 172 -9.59 25.96 -0.27
CA GLU A 172 -10.36 27.17 0.07
C GLU A 172 -11.85 26.87 0.32
N ALA A 173 -12.43 25.99 -0.48
CA ALA A 173 -13.81 25.52 -0.29
C ALA A 173 -13.98 24.77 1.04
N LEU A 174 -13.03 23.93 1.44
CA LEU A 174 -13.05 23.23 2.72
C LEU A 174 -12.86 24.17 3.91
N GLU A 175 -11.96 25.15 3.79
CA GLU A 175 -11.79 26.20 4.81
C GLU A 175 -13.08 27.00 5.03
N ALA A 176 -13.79 27.33 3.95
CA ALA A 176 -15.09 28.02 4.04
C ALA A 176 -16.12 27.16 4.77
N ARG A 177 -16.18 25.86 4.49
CA ARG A 177 -17.09 24.90 5.20
C ARG A 177 -16.71 24.78 6.67
N ALA A 178 -15.42 24.71 7.00
CA ALA A 178 -14.94 24.65 8.39
C ALA A 178 -15.32 25.91 9.19
N ARG A 179 -15.26 27.09 8.57
CA ARG A 179 -15.70 28.36 9.20
C ARG A 179 -17.22 28.38 9.42
N ALA A 180 -17.99 27.98 8.43
CA ALA A 180 -19.44 27.93 8.53
C ALA A 180 -19.93 26.99 9.65
N GLY A 181 -19.31 25.80 9.81
CA GLY A 181 -19.63 24.85 10.87
C GLY A 181 -19.31 25.34 12.30
N ARG A 182 -18.36 26.30 12.45
CA ARG A 182 -18.02 26.89 13.77
C ARG A 182 -18.99 27.97 14.23
N ILE A 183 -19.81 28.52 13.34
CA ILE A 183 -20.76 29.60 13.66
C ILE A 183 -22.09 29.05 14.21
N VAL A 184 -22.34 27.74 14.06
CA VAL A 184 -23.61 27.09 14.42
C VAL A 184 -23.58 26.43 15.80
N HIS A 185 -22.46 26.52 16.52
CA HIS A 185 -22.26 26.07 17.91
C HIS A 185 -21.83 27.24 18.79
#